data_7fc750e7fb95f008474d08bfc111294e
#
_entry.id   7fc750e7fb95f008474d08bfc111294e
#
_cell.length_a   1.000
_cell.length_b   1.000
_cell.length_c   1.000
_cell.angle_alpha   90.00
_cell.angle_beta   90.00
_cell.angle_gamma   90.00
#
_symmetry.space_group_name_H-M   'P 1'
#
loop_
_entity.id
_entity.type
_entity.pdbx_description
1 polymer ?
#
loop_
_entity_poly.entity_id
_entity_poly.type
_entity_poly.pdbx_seq_one_letter_code
_entity_poly.pdbx_strand_id
1 'polypeptide(L)'
;EARIKASLTRLVGVGGPNSRKMGVNAVGDLSVDFPKVAFLYATFPRPTETFVRRELTALWGIGAEITPISIWRGDDAFEGRKIDRFRFRELWNLVFWLPYWVLSRPQAFREVLGDLWNLPCPSVQNWNETFLGLGFALVRAHEMKRQGYVLCHAVWATMPATAALALKKLVGIEYSMGAHAYDVFRGQGDWLLERKLREAAFVRTSSASTEERLSELGLPSEKLKLVRRGLSKWPSVTERGPFAAPIQILSVGRLVPKKGYFEQLSILKALLAAGVRFEARIVGGGPLRDKLERERDRLGLAGWVTFLGALPEDEAHALFSESDVFLFTGKVASDGDRDGLPNVIPEAMSAGVVVIA
;
A
#
# COMPACT_ATOMS: atom_id res chain seq x y z
N GLU A 1 -15.69 -10.57 -12.96
CA GLU A 1 -15.12 -9.84 -14.11
C GLU A 1 -16.07 -8.75 -14.60
N ALA A 2 -17.30 -9.06 -15.00
CA ALA A 2 -18.32 -8.09 -15.46
C ALA A 2 -18.63 -6.99 -14.42
N ARG A 3 -18.65 -7.30 -13.10
CA ARG A 3 -18.85 -6.32 -12.04
C ARG A 3 -17.66 -5.38 -11.85
N ILE A 4 -16.43 -5.86 -12.03
CA ILE A 4 -15.22 -5.04 -11.96
C ILE A 4 -15.16 -4.10 -13.17
N LYS A 5 -15.47 -4.59 -14.36
CA LYS A 5 -15.55 -3.78 -15.59
C LYS A 5 -16.60 -2.67 -15.46
N ALA A 6 -17.80 -2.99 -14.98
CA ALA A 6 -18.88 -2.02 -14.77
C ALA A 6 -18.55 -0.97 -13.69
N SER A 7 -17.80 -1.35 -12.64
CA SER A 7 -17.37 -0.41 -11.61
C SER A 7 -16.29 0.55 -12.12
N LEU A 8 -15.33 0.10 -12.91
CA LEU A 8 -14.31 0.95 -13.53
C LEU A 8 -14.93 1.95 -14.51
N THR A 9 -15.91 1.51 -15.31
CA THR A 9 -16.64 2.38 -16.26
C THR A 9 -17.48 3.45 -15.53
N ARG A 10 -18.09 3.12 -14.38
CA ARG A 10 -18.82 4.09 -13.54
C ARG A 10 -17.90 5.03 -12.76
N LEU A 11 -16.70 4.58 -12.40
CA LEU A 11 -15.72 5.38 -11.66
C LEU A 11 -15.02 6.43 -12.54
N VAL A 12 -14.94 6.19 -13.85
CA VAL A 12 -14.39 7.14 -14.84
C VAL A 12 -15.47 8.08 -15.38
N GLY A 13 -16.67 8.14 -14.77
CA GLY A 13 -17.82 8.95 -15.18
C GLY A 13 -17.53 10.37 -15.68
N VAL A 14 -16.81 10.48 -16.80
CA VAL A 14 -16.62 11.68 -17.58
C VAL A 14 -17.80 11.76 -18.55
N GLY A 15 -18.92 12.30 -18.07
CA GLY A 15 -20.02 12.75 -18.91
C GLY A 15 -19.61 14.00 -19.69
N GLY A 16 -18.79 13.84 -20.71
CA GLY A 16 -18.52 14.85 -21.72
C GLY A 16 -19.25 14.50 -23.03
N PRO A 17 -19.64 15.47 -23.87
CA PRO A 17 -20.50 15.25 -25.04
C PRO A 17 -19.87 14.44 -26.21
N ASN A 18 -18.74 13.76 -26.00
CA ASN A 18 -18.06 12.93 -26.97
C ASN A 18 -17.94 11.44 -26.53
N SER A 19 -18.89 10.90 -25.78
CA SER A 19 -18.99 9.47 -25.57
C SER A 19 -19.32 8.78 -26.88
N ARG A 20 -18.32 8.16 -27.54
CA ARG A 20 -18.54 7.27 -28.67
C ARG A 20 -19.46 6.13 -28.22
N LYS A 21 -20.54 5.93 -28.97
CA LYS A 21 -21.55 4.88 -28.76
C LYS A 21 -20.86 3.51 -28.61
N MET A 22 -21.18 2.80 -27.53
CA MET A 22 -20.85 1.39 -27.40
C MET A 22 -21.58 0.61 -28.50
N GLY A 23 -20.84 0.09 -29.46
CA GLY A 23 -21.34 -0.90 -30.40
C GLY A 23 -21.34 -2.27 -29.72
N VAL A 24 -22.51 -2.84 -29.50
CA VAL A 24 -22.66 -4.24 -29.09
C VAL A 24 -22.53 -5.08 -30.35
N ASN A 25 -21.37 -5.66 -30.58
CA ASN A 25 -21.25 -6.77 -31.54
C ASN A 25 -21.53 -8.08 -30.80
N ALA A 26 -22.51 -8.82 -31.29
CA ALA A 26 -22.86 -10.14 -30.78
C ALA A 26 -21.66 -11.10 -30.94
N VAL A 27 -21.39 -11.82 -29.83
CA VAL A 27 -20.38 -12.86 -29.62
C VAL A 27 -19.03 -12.33 -29.05
N GLY A 28 -18.92 -12.33 -27.75
CA GLY A 28 -17.74 -12.88 -27.06
C GLY A 28 -16.57 -11.94 -26.73
N ASP A 29 -16.37 -10.80 -27.35
CA ASP A 29 -15.21 -9.95 -27.06
C ASP A 29 -15.64 -8.51 -26.71
N LEU A 30 -15.85 -8.28 -25.40
CA LEU A 30 -15.98 -6.93 -24.86
C LEU A 30 -14.58 -6.32 -24.77
N SER A 31 -14.08 -5.75 -25.85
CA SER A 31 -12.94 -4.85 -25.79
C SER A 31 -13.37 -3.60 -25.02
N VAL A 32 -13.14 -3.61 -23.71
CA VAL A 32 -13.26 -2.40 -22.89
C VAL A 32 -12.05 -1.56 -23.18
N ASP A 33 -12.24 -0.44 -23.85
CA ASP A 33 -11.19 0.56 -24.05
C ASP A 33 -10.89 1.22 -22.70
N PHE A 34 -9.88 0.71 -21.99
CA PHE A 34 -9.48 1.25 -20.71
C PHE A 34 -8.79 2.60 -20.89
N PRO A 35 -9.17 3.63 -20.13
CA PRO A 35 -8.48 4.89 -20.17
C PRO A 35 -7.02 4.71 -19.69
N LYS A 36 -6.11 5.51 -20.22
CA LYS A 36 -4.72 5.51 -19.80
C LYS A 36 -4.57 6.08 -18.39
N VAL A 37 -4.12 5.25 -17.46
CA VAL A 37 -4.00 5.58 -16.04
C VAL A 37 -2.55 5.48 -15.59
N ALA A 38 -2.08 6.47 -14.83
CA ALA A 38 -0.79 6.40 -14.14
C ALA A 38 -0.99 5.92 -12.70
N PHE A 39 -0.30 4.86 -12.28
CA PHE A 39 -0.20 4.47 -10.88
C PHE A 39 1.08 5.08 -10.29
N LEU A 40 0.90 5.98 -9.32
CA LEU A 40 2.00 6.68 -8.66
C LEU A 40 2.40 5.95 -7.38
N TYR A 41 3.66 5.59 -7.31
CA TYR A 41 4.28 4.92 -6.16
C TYR A 41 5.37 5.80 -5.56
N ALA A 42 5.54 5.75 -4.25
CA ALA A 42 6.73 6.32 -3.62
C ALA A 42 7.99 5.57 -4.08
N THR A 43 7.95 4.26 -3.98
CA THR A 43 9.03 3.34 -4.45
C THR A 43 8.37 2.06 -4.97
N PHE A 44 8.72 1.64 -6.19
CA PHE A 44 8.18 0.41 -6.79
C PHE A 44 9.21 -0.29 -7.69
N PRO A 45 9.27 -1.62 -7.66
CA PRO A 45 8.59 -2.54 -6.74
C PRO A 45 9.23 -2.57 -5.34
N ARG A 46 8.46 -2.93 -4.33
CA ARG A 46 8.98 -3.21 -2.98
C ARG A 46 8.66 -4.65 -2.60
N PRO A 47 9.63 -5.47 -2.18
CA PRO A 47 9.38 -6.86 -1.80
C PRO A 47 8.33 -7.02 -0.69
N THR A 48 8.29 -6.07 0.25
CA THR A 48 7.38 -6.10 1.41
C THR A 48 5.95 -5.61 1.11
N GLU A 49 5.69 -5.10 -0.10
CA GLU A 49 4.38 -4.60 -0.53
C GLU A 49 3.73 -5.55 -1.54
N THR A 50 3.61 -6.83 -1.16
CA THR A 50 3.13 -7.92 -2.03
C THR A 50 1.74 -7.63 -2.62
N PHE A 51 0.83 -7.05 -1.83
CA PHE A 51 -0.52 -6.73 -2.28
C PHE A 51 -0.54 -5.69 -3.41
N VAL A 52 0.38 -4.72 -3.38
CA VAL A 52 0.49 -3.69 -4.42
C VAL A 52 0.96 -4.29 -5.74
N ARG A 53 1.93 -5.21 -5.66
CA ARG A 53 2.44 -5.95 -6.83
C ARG A 53 1.35 -6.83 -7.43
N ARG A 54 0.68 -7.65 -6.59
CA ARG A 54 -0.43 -8.55 -7.00
C ARG A 54 -1.56 -7.77 -7.68
N GLU A 55 -1.91 -6.60 -7.15
CA GLU A 55 -2.94 -5.76 -7.74
C GLU A 55 -2.57 -5.27 -9.13
N LEU A 56 -1.37 -4.74 -9.31
CA LEU A 56 -0.90 -4.25 -10.61
C LEU A 56 -0.88 -5.39 -11.64
N THR A 57 -0.35 -6.56 -11.25
CA THR A 57 -0.35 -7.76 -12.10
C THR A 57 -1.77 -8.18 -12.50
N ALA A 58 -2.71 -8.19 -11.55
CA ALA A 58 -4.11 -8.55 -11.81
C ALA A 58 -4.80 -7.56 -12.76
N LEU A 59 -4.54 -6.26 -12.59
CA LEU A 59 -5.08 -5.23 -13.47
C LEU A 59 -4.51 -5.33 -14.88
N TRP A 60 -3.24 -5.61 -15.04
CA TRP A 60 -2.64 -5.90 -16.34
C TRP A 60 -3.21 -7.18 -16.98
N GLY A 61 -3.50 -8.19 -16.16
CA GLY A 61 -4.11 -9.46 -16.62
C GLY A 61 -5.51 -9.29 -17.22
N ILE A 62 -6.25 -8.28 -16.83
CA ILE A 62 -7.56 -7.95 -17.42
C ILE A 62 -7.48 -6.91 -18.54
N GLY A 63 -6.27 -6.58 -19.00
CA GLY A 63 -6.05 -5.65 -20.12
C GLY A 63 -6.08 -4.17 -19.75
N ALA A 64 -6.01 -3.80 -18.45
CA ALA A 64 -5.99 -2.40 -18.07
C ALA A 64 -4.68 -1.71 -18.50
N GLU A 65 -4.80 -0.54 -19.15
CA GLU A 65 -3.65 0.26 -19.59
C GLU A 65 -3.10 1.12 -18.44
N ILE A 66 -2.30 0.47 -17.58
CA ILE A 66 -1.72 1.10 -16.40
C ILE A 66 -0.22 1.25 -16.55
N THR A 67 0.26 2.48 -16.40
CA THR A 67 1.69 2.79 -16.33
C THR A 67 2.11 2.98 -14.88
N PRO A 68 2.97 2.10 -14.32
CA PRO A 68 3.55 2.33 -13.00
C PRO A 68 4.63 3.41 -13.08
N ILE A 69 4.52 4.41 -12.21
CA ILE A 69 5.49 5.50 -12.07
C ILE A 69 6.05 5.47 -10.65
N SER A 70 7.37 5.29 -10.51
CA SER A 70 8.05 5.32 -9.22
C SER A 70 8.73 6.67 -9.00
N ILE A 71 8.32 7.41 -7.95
CA ILE A 71 8.76 8.79 -7.72
C ILE A 71 10.15 8.87 -7.10
N TRP A 72 10.50 7.93 -6.19
CA TRP A 72 11.76 8.04 -5.44
C TRP A 72 12.81 7.02 -5.86
N ARG A 73 12.51 5.74 -5.73
CA ARG A 73 13.43 4.61 -5.97
C ARG A 73 12.68 3.49 -6.65
N GLY A 74 13.31 2.32 -6.76
CA GLY A 74 12.72 1.12 -7.35
C GLY A 74 13.52 0.65 -8.55
N ASP A 75 12.97 -0.31 -9.25
CA ASP A 75 13.60 -0.90 -10.41
C ASP A 75 13.06 -0.27 -11.70
N ASP A 76 13.77 -0.48 -12.81
CA ASP A 76 13.36 0.05 -14.13
C ASP A 76 12.35 -0.88 -14.84
N ALA A 77 12.09 -2.07 -14.27
CA ALA A 77 11.13 -3.05 -14.82
C ALA A 77 10.47 -3.89 -13.70
N PHE A 78 9.26 -4.37 -13.98
CA PHE A 78 8.52 -5.33 -13.16
C PHE A 78 7.72 -6.27 -14.07
N GLU A 79 7.84 -7.59 -13.90
CA GLU A 79 7.19 -8.60 -14.75
C GLU A 79 7.40 -8.36 -16.26
N GLY A 80 8.61 -8.01 -16.65
CA GLY A 80 8.98 -7.73 -18.05
C GLY A 80 8.45 -6.41 -18.61
N ARG A 81 7.68 -5.64 -17.84
CA ARG A 81 7.15 -4.34 -18.25
C ARG A 81 7.98 -3.20 -17.67
N LYS A 82 8.17 -2.14 -18.45
CA LYS A 82 8.91 -0.95 -18.04
C LYS A 82 8.17 -0.19 -16.94
N ILE A 83 8.94 0.25 -15.92
CA ILE A 83 8.49 1.21 -14.90
C ILE A 83 9.03 2.59 -15.28
N ASP A 84 8.19 3.61 -15.29
CA ASP A 84 8.65 4.98 -15.43
C ASP A 84 9.22 5.44 -14.07
N ARG A 85 10.54 5.64 -14.04
CA ARG A 85 11.25 6.08 -12.85
C ARG A 85 11.59 7.55 -12.92
N PHE A 86 11.07 8.32 -11.96
CA PHE A 86 11.55 9.67 -11.74
C PHE A 86 12.93 9.63 -11.08
N ARG A 87 13.92 10.26 -11.70
CA ARG A 87 15.30 10.28 -11.21
C ARG A 87 15.55 11.59 -10.48
N PHE A 88 16.24 11.52 -9.35
CA PHE A 88 16.55 12.70 -8.54
C PHE A 88 17.20 13.85 -9.34
N ARG A 89 18.02 13.53 -10.34
CA ARG A 89 18.61 14.52 -11.25
C ARG A 89 17.58 15.33 -12.05
N GLU A 90 16.37 14.83 -12.23
CA GLU A 90 15.32 15.56 -12.95
C GLU A 90 14.83 16.76 -12.15
N LEU A 91 15.04 16.78 -10.83
CA LEU A 91 14.73 17.94 -9.98
C LEU A 91 15.53 19.20 -10.36
N TRP A 92 16.68 19.05 -11.04
CA TRP A 92 17.40 20.20 -11.59
C TRP A 92 16.54 21.01 -12.59
N ASN A 93 15.57 20.35 -13.24
CA ASN A 93 14.64 21.02 -14.14
C ASN A 93 13.68 21.98 -13.41
N LEU A 94 13.61 21.94 -12.07
CA LEU A 94 12.85 22.90 -11.28
C LEU A 94 13.33 24.34 -11.49
N VAL A 95 14.58 24.53 -11.86
CA VAL A 95 15.12 25.87 -12.20
C VAL A 95 14.32 26.53 -13.32
N PHE A 96 13.75 25.73 -14.26
CA PHE A 96 12.90 26.21 -15.33
C PHE A 96 11.41 26.07 -15.01
N TRP A 97 10.99 24.93 -14.45
CA TRP A 97 9.57 24.64 -14.23
C TRP A 97 8.95 25.43 -13.08
N LEU A 98 9.72 25.72 -12.03
CA LEU A 98 9.20 26.48 -10.89
C LEU A 98 8.79 27.91 -11.28
N PRO A 99 9.66 28.74 -11.91
CA PRO A 99 9.26 30.04 -12.40
C PRO A 99 8.11 29.97 -13.41
N TYR A 100 8.13 28.99 -14.30
CA TYR A 100 7.05 28.78 -15.28
C TYR A 100 5.69 28.59 -14.59
N TRP A 101 5.59 27.71 -13.59
CA TRP A 101 4.32 27.45 -12.89
C TRP A 101 3.88 28.62 -12.01
N VAL A 102 4.81 29.32 -11.38
CA VAL A 102 4.52 30.55 -10.62
C VAL A 102 3.87 31.61 -11.51
N LEU A 103 4.33 31.75 -12.74
CA LEU A 103 3.84 32.75 -13.68
C LEU A 103 2.57 32.28 -14.43
N SER A 104 2.53 31.03 -14.87
CA SER A 104 1.43 30.52 -15.71
C SER A 104 0.22 30.03 -14.91
N ARG A 105 0.40 29.58 -13.67
CA ARG A 105 -0.64 29.05 -12.77
C ARG A 105 -0.49 29.56 -11.34
N PRO A 106 -0.46 30.88 -11.12
CA PRO A 106 -0.17 31.47 -9.80
C PRO A 106 -1.21 31.07 -8.74
N GLN A 107 -2.47 30.87 -9.12
CA GLN A 107 -3.51 30.46 -8.20
C GLN A 107 -3.30 29.01 -7.74
N ALA A 108 -3.07 28.07 -8.67
CA ALA A 108 -2.81 26.66 -8.35
C ALA A 108 -1.59 26.53 -7.45
N PHE A 109 -0.53 27.31 -7.72
CA PHE A 109 0.68 27.33 -6.93
C PHE A 109 0.42 27.86 -5.50
N ARG A 110 -0.34 28.97 -5.38
CA ARG A 110 -0.72 29.52 -4.07
C ARG A 110 -1.61 28.57 -3.27
N GLU A 111 -2.55 27.88 -3.90
CA GLU A 111 -3.42 26.91 -3.22
C GLU A 111 -2.62 25.75 -2.62
N VAL A 112 -1.67 25.20 -3.36
CA VAL A 112 -0.84 24.08 -2.88
C VAL A 112 0.12 24.51 -1.77
N LEU A 113 0.80 25.64 -1.95
CA LEU A 113 1.77 26.15 -0.96
C LEU A 113 1.09 26.80 0.25
N GLY A 114 -0.09 27.42 0.06
CA GLY A 114 -0.82 28.05 1.15
C GLY A 114 -1.21 27.06 2.24
N ASP A 115 -1.62 25.87 1.87
CA ASP A 115 -1.92 24.81 2.82
C ASP A 115 -0.66 24.35 3.60
N LEU A 116 0.49 24.26 2.92
CA LEU A 116 1.76 23.89 3.56
C LEU A 116 2.24 24.96 4.54
N TRP A 117 1.96 26.23 4.26
CA TRP A 117 2.35 27.33 5.14
C TRP A 117 1.50 27.42 6.41
N ASN A 118 0.23 27.06 6.30
CA ASN A 118 -0.73 27.20 7.40
C ASN A 118 -0.80 25.99 8.33
N LEU A 119 -0.27 24.83 7.91
CA LEU A 119 -0.32 23.60 8.70
C LEU A 119 1.06 23.21 9.22
N PRO A 120 1.20 22.87 10.51
CA PRO A 120 2.48 22.40 11.05
C PRO A 120 2.88 21.09 10.37
N CYS A 121 4.13 20.97 9.98
CA CYS A 121 4.65 19.74 9.40
C CYS A 121 4.77 18.65 10.47
N PRO A 122 4.12 17.49 10.30
CA PRO A 122 4.09 16.44 11.32
C PRO A 122 5.47 15.81 11.59
N SER A 123 6.31 15.69 10.57
CA SER A 123 7.64 15.09 10.71
C SER A 123 8.57 15.46 9.55
N VAL A 124 9.87 15.25 9.74
CA VAL A 124 10.87 15.38 8.66
C VAL A 124 10.57 14.44 7.49
N GLN A 125 10.03 13.26 7.76
CA GLN A 125 9.60 12.33 6.70
C GLN A 125 8.48 12.94 5.86
N ASN A 126 7.43 13.48 6.48
CA ASN A 126 6.32 14.13 5.77
C ASN A 126 6.82 15.32 4.94
N TRP A 127 7.77 16.11 5.49
CA TRP A 127 8.38 17.20 4.77
C TRP A 127 9.07 16.71 3.49
N ASN A 128 9.96 15.73 3.61
CA ASN A 128 10.70 15.17 2.47
C ASN A 128 9.75 14.56 1.43
N GLU A 129 8.77 13.76 1.86
CA GLU A 129 7.81 13.11 0.96
C GLU A 129 6.94 14.13 0.23
N THR A 130 6.49 15.17 0.92
CA THR A 130 5.66 16.23 0.34
C THR A 130 6.42 17.02 -0.72
N PHE A 131 7.61 17.51 -0.40
CA PHE A 131 8.39 18.31 -1.35
C PHE A 131 8.91 17.50 -2.54
N LEU A 132 9.22 16.23 -2.34
CA LEU A 132 9.59 15.35 -3.45
C LEU A 132 8.39 15.07 -4.37
N GLY A 133 7.18 14.85 -3.81
CA GLY A 133 5.95 14.71 -4.57
C GLY A 133 5.61 15.96 -5.38
N LEU A 134 5.76 17.14 -4.78
CA LEU A 134 5.60 18.42 -5.46
C LEU A 134 6.63 18.61 -6.58
N GLY A 135 7.90 18.33 -6.29
CA GLY A 135 8.98 18.42 -7.27
C GLY A 135 8.75 17.53 -8.48
N PHE A 136 8.30 16.29 -8.26
CA PHE A 136 7.89 15.39 -9.32
C PHE A 136 6.76 16.01 -10.18
N ALA A 137 5.69 16.50 -9.54
CA ALA A 137 4.56 17.06 -10.26
C ALA A 137 4.95 18.29 -11.09
N LEU A 138 5.72 19.21 -10.51
CA LEU A 138 6.18 20.42 -11.21
C LEU A 138 7.01 20.09 -12.46
N VAL A 139 7.84 19.05 -12.39
CA VAL A 139 8.70 18.66 -13.51
C VAL A 139 7.93 17.86 -14.58
N ARG A 140 7.03 16.94 -14.16
CA ARG A 140 6.41 15.97 -15.06
C ARG A 140 5.01 16.34 -15.54
N ALA A 141 4.39 17.42 -15.01
CA ALA A 141 2.99 17.76 -15.29
C ALA A 141 2.69 17.92 -16.79
N HIS A 142 3.52 18.66 -17.53
CA HIS A 142 3.31 18.87 -18.97
C HIS A 142 3.48 17.58 -19.78
N GLU A 143 4.49 16.77 -19.43
CA GLU A 143 4.74 15.49 -20.09
C GLU A 143 3.56 14.55 -19.90
N MET A 144 3.11 14.38 -18.65
CA MET A 144 1.98 13.50 -18.32
C MET A 144 0.68 13.96 -19.00
N LYS A 145 0.41 15.27 -19.05
CA LYS A 145 -0.73 15.79 -19.79
C LYS A 145 -0.65 15.48 -21.29
N ARG A 146 0.53 15.68 -21.90
CA ARG A 146 0.77 15.38 -23.33
C ARG A 146 0.66 13.89 -23.63
N GLN A 147 1.07 13.02 -22.70
CA GLN A 147 0.96 11.56 -22.83
C GLN A 147 -0.49 11.06 -22.72
N GLY A 148 -1.46 11.94 -22.41
CA GLY A 148 -2.88 11.62 -22.41
C GLY A 148 -3.38 10.89 -21.17
N TYR A 149 -2.66 10.96 -20.03
CA TYR A 149 -3.20 10.43 -18.78
C TYR A 149 -4.45 11.21 -18.36
N VAL A 150 -5.53 10.48 -18.09
CA VAL A 150 -6.80 11.05 -17.63
C VAL A 150 -6.97 10.95 -16.12
N LEU A 151 -6.32 9.95 -15.52
CA LEU A 151 -6.37 9.69 -14.09
C LEU A 151 -4.99 9.29 -13.58
N CYS A 152 -4.62 9.82 -12.41
CA CYS A 152 -3.53 9.30 -11.60
C CYS A 152 -4.10 8.54 -10.39
N HIS A 153 -3.67 7.31 -10.17
CA HIS A 153 -3.95 6.61 -8.92
C HIS A 153 -2.73 6.68 -8.00
N ALA A 154 -2.83 7.42 -6.91
CA ALA A 154 -1.80 7.42 -5.86
C ALA A 154 -1.97 6.20 -4.97
N VAL A 155 -1.02 5.27 -4.99
CA VAL A 155 -1.15 3.99 -4.26
C VAL A 155 -1.16 4.17 -2.74
N TRP A 156 -0.57 5.27 -2.24
CA TRP A 156 -0.56 5.68 -0.83
C TRP A 156 -0.94 7.14 -0.69
N ALA A 157 -1.56 7.51 0.43
CA ALA A 157 -1.97 8.88 0.74
C ALA A 157 -0.79 9.83 1.05
N THR A 158 0.46 9.36 0.97
CA THR A 158 1.70 10.13 1.23
C THR A 158 2.20 10.87 -0.03
N MET A 159 3.49 10.82 -0.31
CA MET A 159 4.15 11.42 -1.49
C MET A 159 3.38 11.24 -2.81
N PRO A 160 2.90 10.03 -3.18
CA PRO A 160 2.16 9.84 -4.42
C PRO A 160 0.87 10.67 -4.48
N ALA A 161 0.15 10.78 -3.37
CA ALA A 161 -1.07 11.60 -3.32
C ALA A 161 -0.78 13.10 -3.35
N THR A 162 0.34 13.54 -2.78
CA THR A 162 0.81 14.93 -2.93
C THR A 162 1.12 15.26 -4.40
N ALA A 163 1.82 14.35 -5.08
CA ALA A 163 2.12 14.49 -6.51
C ALA A 163 0.83 14.53 -7.34
N ALA A 164 -0.13 13.65 -7.07
CA ALA A 164 -1.40 13.58 -7.79
C ALA A 164 -2.26 14.83 -7.57
N LEU A 165 -2.35 15.34 -6.34
CA LEU A 165 -3.01 16.60 -6.02
C LEU A 165 -2.41 17.76 -6.80
N ALA A 166 -1.09 17.88 -6.83
CA ALA A 166 -0.39 18.91 -7.57
C ALA A 166 -0.63 18.79 -9.10
N LEU A 167 -0.60 17.59 -9.67
CA LEU A 167 -0.91 17.34 -11.08
C LEU A 167 -2.34 17.77 -11.43
N LYS A 168 -3.31 17.50 -10.55
CA LYS A 168 -4.68 17.98 -10.72
C LYS A 168 -4.73 19.52 -10.79
N LYS A 169 -4.06 20.21 -9.87
CA LYS A 169 -4.05 21.68 -9.81
C LYS A 169 -3.32 22.32 -11.00
N LEU A 170 -2.21 21.73 -11.42
CA LEU A 170 -1.37 22.28 -12.49
C LEU A 170 -1.94 22.05 -13.89
N VAL A 171 -2.42 20.85 -14.17
CA VAL A 171 -2.79 20.43 -15.54
C VAL A 171 -4.16 19.74 -15.66
N GLY A 172 -4.91 19.63 -14.57
CA GLY A 172 -6.26 19.07 -14.56
C GLY A 172 -6.33 17.57 -14.79
N ILE A 173 -5.30 16.81 -14.41
CA ILE A 173 -5.37 15.33 -14.37
C ILE A 173 -6.07 14.95 -13.08
N GLU A 174 -7.23 14.29 -13.19
CA GLU A 174 -7.95 13.80 -12.01
C GLU A 174 -7.17 12.72 -11.26
N TYR A 175 -7.47 12.54 -9.97
CA TYR A 175 -6.80 11.50 -9.21
C TYR A 175 -7.72 10.78 -8.24
N SER A 176 -7.34 9.53 -7.98
CA SER A 176 -7.81 8.71 -6.87
C SER A 176 -6.64 8.29 -6.00
N MET A 177 -6.90 7.80 -4.81
CA MET A 177 -5.83 7.37 -3.92
C MET A 177 -6.20 6.16 -3.07
N GLY A 178 -5.17 5.38 -2.70
CA GLY A 178 -5.23 4.38 -1.65
C GLY A 178 -4.89 5.01 -0.29
N ALA A 179 -5.62 4.61 0.75
CA ALA A 179 -5.39 5.01 2.12
C ALA A 179 -5.51 3.75 3.01
N HIS A 180 -4.45 3.35 3.73
CA HIS A 180 -4.39 1.98 4.20
C HIS A 180 -3.96 1.78 5.66
N ALA A 181 -2.92 2.48 6.14
CA ALA A 181 -2.31 2.20 7.42
C ALA A 181 -1.58 3.45 7.98
N TYR A 182 -0.24 3.47 7.95
CA TYR A 182 0.56 4.55 8.51
C TYR A 182 0.25 5.93 7.92
N ASP A 183 -0.16 5.95 6.68
CA ASP A 183 -0.58 7.14 5.92
C ASP A 183 -1.85 7.80 6.48
N VAL A 184 -2.63 7.06 7.28
CA VAL A 184 -3.89 7.53 7.89
C VAL A 184 -3.79 7.62 9.42
N PHE A 185 -3.05 6.70 10.05
CA PHE A 185 -3.06 6.54 11.50
C PHE A 185 -1.85 7.13 12.21
N ARG A 186 -0.65 7.07 11.60
CA ARG A 186 0.60 7.49 12.23
C ARG A 186 0.63 9.00 12.39
N GLY A 187 0.82 9.49 13.60
CA GLY A 187 0.90 10.92 13.89
C GLY A 187 -0.32 11.72 13.39
N GLN A 188 -1.50 11.12 13.43
CA GLN A 188 -2.78 11.65 12.91
C GLN A 188 -2.90 11.64 11.36
N GLY A 189 -2.01 10.97 10.67
CA GLY A 189 -2.00 10.85 9.22
C GLY A 189 -0.90 11.66 8.53
N ASP A 190 -0.91 11.60 7.20
CA ASP A 190 0.06 12.32 6.40
C ASP A 190 -0.23 13.83 6.31
N TRP A 191 0.80 14.62 6.06
CA TRP A 191 0.64 16.06 5.85
C TRP A 191 -0.28 16.35 4.68
N LEU A 192 -1.24 17.25 4.83
CA LEU A 192 -2.31 17.56 3.88
C LEU A 192 -3.32 16.41 3.66
N LEU A 193 -3.40 15.43 4.54
CA LEU A 193 -4.29 14.27 4.35
C LEU A 193 -5.74 14.68 4.06
N GLU A 194 -6.33 15.55 4.87
CA GLU A 194 -7.72 16.00 4.68
C GLU A 194 -7.92 16.71 3.33
N ARG A 195 -6.94 17.51 2.90
CA ARG A 195 -6.97 18.16 1.59
C ARG A 195 -6.95 17.14 0.45
N LYS A 196 -6.04 16.15 0.56
CA LYS A 196 -5.92 15.06 -0.41
C LYS A 196 -7.21 14.25 -0.50
N LEU A 197 -7.84 13.93 0.64
CA LEU A 197 -9.12 13.21 0.71
C LEU A 197 -10.24 14.00 0.02
N ARG A 198 -10.39 15.27 0.35
CA ARG A 198 -11.45 16.13 -0.19
C ARG A 198 -11.37 16.30 -1.70
N GLU A 199 -10.17 16.46 -2.23
CA GLU A 199 -9.92 16.74 -3.66
C GLU A 199 -9.85 15.49 -4.54
N ALA A 200 -9.65 14.31 -3.97
CA ALA A 200 -9.65 13.05 -4.72
C ALA A 200 -11.02 12.78 -5.34
N ALA A 201 -11.04 12.19 -6.52
CA ALA A 201 -12.26 11.70 -7.16
C ALA A 201 -12.87 10.55 -6.34
N PHE A 202 -12.03 9.65 -5.85
CA PHE A 202 -12.39 8.64 -4.86
C PHE A 202 -11.17 8.19 -4.06
N VAL A 203 -11.43 7.63 -2.89
CA VAL A 203 -10.43 7.06 -1.99
C VAL A 203 -10.77 5.61 -1.74
N ARG A 204 -9.80 4.72 -1.88
CA ARG A 204 -10.00 3.32 -1.55
C ARG A 204 -9.24 2.90 -0.31
N THR A 205 -9.81 2.00 0.43
CA THR A 205 -9.17 1.32 1.54
C THR A 205 -9.45 -0.17 1.51
N SER A 206 -8.72 -0.95 2.30
CA SER A 206 -8.87 -2.41 2.35
C SER A 206 -9.41 -2.93 3.69
N SER A 207 -9.54 -2.08 4.70
CA SER A 207 -10.02 -2.47 6.04
C SER A 207 -11.14 -1.59 6.53
N ALA A 208 -12.05 -2.18 7.32
CA ALA A 208 -13.17 -1.46 7.94
C ALA A 208 -12.66 -0.38 8.93
N SER A 209 -11.60 -0.67 9.68
CA SER A 209 -11.04 0.30 10.61
C SER A 209 -10.46 1.55 9.92
N THR A 210 -9.91 1.39 8.71
CA THR A 210 -9.47 2.54 7.91
C THR A 210 -10.66 3.26 7.29
N GLU A 211 -11.69 2.53 6.85
CA GLU A 211 -12.93 3.10 6.34
C GLU A 211 -13.61 3.99 7.39
N GLU A 212 -13.74 3.51 8.61
CA GLU A 212 -14.25 4.26 9.75
C GLU A 212 -13.43 5.53 10.00
N ARG A 213 -12.10 5.41 10.07
CA ARG A 213 -11.21 6.56 10.27
C ARG A 213 -11.33 7.61 9.16
N LEU A 214 -11.44 7.20 7.90
CA LEU A 214 -11.63 8.11 6.78
C LEU A 214 -12.99 8.84 6.84
N SER A 215 -14.02 8.15 7.31
CA SER A 215 -15.34 8.74 7.55
C SER A 215 -15.30 9.78 8.70
N GLU A 216 -14.57 9.49 9.79
CA GLU A 216 -14.32 10.46 10.87
C GLU A 216 -13.59 11.71 10.40
N LEU A 217 -12.71 11.59 9.40
CA LEU A 217 -12.02 12.72 8.75
C LEU A 217 -12.91 13.47 7.75
N GLY A 218 -14.20 13.15 7.70
CA GLY A 218 -15.17 13.85 6.86
C GLY A 218 -15.17 13.45 5.39
N LEU A 219 -14.61 12.29 5.03
CA LEU A 219 -14.69 11.80 3.65
C LEU A 219 -16.11 11.32 3.34
N PRO A 220 -16.78 11.88 2.32
CA PRO A 220 -18.11 11.45 1.92
C PRO A 220 -18.16 9.98 1.49
N SER A 221 -19.20 9.27 1.88
CA SER A 221 -19.35 7.81 1.63
C SER A 221 -19.34 7.46 0.14
N GLU A 222 -19.86 8.33 -0.72
CA GLU A 222 -19.84 8.13 -2.16
C GLU A 222 -18.42 8.12 -2.75
N LYS A 223 -17.47 8.82 -2.12
CA LYS A 223 -16.07 8.82 -2.51
C LYS A 223 -15.28 7.67 -1.90
N LEU A 224 -15.75 7.07 -0.81
CA LEU A 224 -15.08 6.02 -0.09
C LEU A 224 -15.40 4.64 -0.69
N LYS A 225 -14.34 3.88 -1.00
CA LYS A 225 -14.47 2.54 -1.60
C LYS A 225 -13.71 1.51 -0.78
N LEU A 226 -14.44 0.66 -0.07
CA LEU A 226 -13.87 -0.51 0.60
C LEU A 226 -13.62 -1.62 -0.42
N VAL A 227 -12.34 -1.84 -0.76
CA VAL A 227 -11.90 -2.89 -1.68
C VAL A 227 -11.03 -3.87 -0.91
N ARG A 228 -11.60 -5.00 -0.52
CA ARG A 228 -10.87 -6.05 0.20
C ARG A 228 -9.73 -6.60 -0.65
N ARG A 229 -8.61 -6.87 0.00
CA ARG A 229 -7.46 -7.51 -0.67
C ARG A 229 -7.76 -8.97 -0.92
N GLY A 230 -7.41 -9.45 -2.11
CA GLY A 230 -7.50 -10.86 -2.49
C GLY A 230 -6.15 -11.56 -2.43
N LEU A 231 -6.18 -12.88 -2.50
CA LEU A 231 -5.02 -13.71 -2.74
C LEU A 231 -4.90 -13.97 -4.25
N SER A 232 -3.67 -14.02 -4.76
CA SER A 232 -3.44 -14.34 -6.19
C SER A 232 -3.69 -15.81 -6.51
N LYS A 233 -3.46 -16.68 -5.53
CA LYS A 233 -3.68 -18.12 -5.64
C LYS A 233 -4.28 -18.61 -4.34
N TRP A 234 -5.21 -19.58 -4.42
CA TRP A 234 -5.64 -20.36 -3.27
C TRP A 234 -4.62 -21.48 -3.09
N PRO A 235 -3.92 -21.55 -1.94
CA PRO A 235 -3.08 -22.70 -1.67
C PRO A 235 -3.94 -23.96 -1.56
N SER A 236 -3.36 -25.11 -1.86
CA SER A 236 -4.00 -26.39 -1.54
C SER A 236 -4.09 -26.50 -0.03
N VAL A 237 -5.29 -26.70 0.49
CA VAL A 237 -5.49 -26.95 1.91
C VAL A 237 -4.93 -28.35 2.20
N THR A 238 -3.90 -28.44 3.06
CA THR A 238 -3.42 -29.71 3.56
C THR A 238 -4.34 -30.17 4.69
N GLU A 239 -4.89 -31.38 4.60
CA GLU A 239 -5.59 -31.98 5.73
C GLU A 239 -4.61 -32.09 6.92
N ARG A 240 -5.01 -31.49 8.02
CA ARG A 240 -4.19 -31.45 9.24
C ARG A 240 -4.73 -32.47 10.23
N GLY A 241 -3.85 -33.29 10.74
CA GLY A 241 -4.15 -34.15 11.89
C GLY A 241 -4.30 -33.34 13.18
N PRO A 242 -4.59 -34.03 14.29
CA PRO A 242 -4.55 -33.42 15.62
C PRO A 242 -3.15 -32.87 15.93
N PHE A 243 -3.10 -31.79 16.70
CA PHE A 243 -1.82 -31.20 17.11
C PHE A 243 -0.93 -32.23 17.84
N ALA A 244 0.31 -32.32 17.38
CA ALA A 244 1.33 -33.16 18.01
C ALA A 244 2.45 -32.26 18.56
N ALA A 245 3.01 -32.63 19.71
CA ALA A 245 4.14 -31.89 20.28
C ALA A 245 5.46 -32.30 19.59
N PRO A 246 6.34 -31.34 19.28
CA PRO A 246 6.23 -29.88 19.53
C PRO A 246 5.29 -29.18 18.54
N ILE A 247 4.43 -28.29 19.04
CA ILE A 247 3.54 -27.48 18.22
C ILE A 247 4.36 -26.51 17.36
N GLN A 248 4.15 -26.51 16.06
CA GLN A 248 4.85 -25.65 15.12
C GLN A 248 4.16 -24.28 15.03
N ILE A 249 4.78 -23.24 15.57
CA ILE A 249 4.25 -21.86 15.59
C ILE A 249 5.00 -21.02 14.55
N LEU A 250 4.25 -20.34 13.69
CA LEU A 250 4.80 -19.43 12.68
C LEU A 250 4.32 -18.01 12.92
N SER A 251 5.21 -17.06 12.68
CA SER A 251 4.87 -15.63 12.56
C SER A 251 5.63 -15.04 11.39
N VAL A 252 4.95 -14.23 10.58
CA VAL A 252 5.53 -13.59 9.38
C VAL A 252 5.24 -12.11 9.40
N GLY A 253 6.28 -11.27 9.30
CA GLY A 253 6.10 -9.84 9.20
C GLY A 253 7.37 -9.04 9.50
N ARG A 254 7.34 -7.75 9.16
CA ARG A 254 8.46 -6.84 9.47
C ARG A 254 8.65 -6.72 10.97
N LEU A 255 9.90 -6.72 11.44
CA LEU A 255 10.23 -6.57 12.85
C LEU A 255 10.18 -5.07 13.25
N VAL A 256 8.95 -4.57 13.41
CA VAL A 256 8.61 -3.17 13.75
C VAL A 256 7.61 -3.12 14.92
N PRO A 257 7.50 -1.99 15.67
CA PRO A 257 6.73 -1.91 16.91
C PRO A 257 5.28 -2.40 16.80
N LYS A 258 4.57 -2.02 15.74
CA LYS A 258 3.16 -2.38 15.54
C LYS A 258 2.88 -3.88 15.36
N LYS A 259 3.90 -4.68 15.11
CA LYS A 259 3.75 -6.14 14.95
C LYS A 259 3.75 -6.90 16.28
N GLY A 260 4.07 -6.25 17.41
CA GLY A 260 3.91 -6.81 18.75
C GLY A 260 4.82 -7.99 19.09
N TYR A 261 6.01 -8.09 18.50
CA TYR A 261 6.89 -9.24 18.74
C TYR A 261 7.43 -9.34 20.17
N PHE A 262 7.52 -8.26 20.93
CA PHE A 262 7.87 -8.34 22.35
C PHE A 262 6.75 -9.02 23.16
N GLU A 263 5.51 -8.68 22.86
CA GLU A 263 4.32 -9.32 23.42
C GLU A 263 4.27 -10.80 23.02
N GLN A 264 4.60 -11.10 21.78
CA GLN A 264 4.68 -12.47 21.30
C GLN A 264 5.72 -13.31 22.07
N LEU A 265 6.93 -12.78 22.29
CA LEU A 265 7.94 -13.46 23.10
C LEU A 265 7.47 -13.70 24.54
N SER A 266 6.72 -12.76 25.12
CA SER A 266 6.11 -12.91 26.45
C SER A 266 5.06 -14.03 26.49
N ILE A 267 4.22 -14.12 25.45
CA ILE A 267 3.23 -15.21 25.29
C ILE A 267 3.95 -16.55 25.17
N LEU A 268 4.98 -16.66 24.33
CA LEU A 268 5.75 -17.89 24.15
C LEU A 268 6.45 -18.31 25.45
N LYS A 269 6.95 -17.37 26.25
CA LYS A 269 7.48 -17.65 27.58
C LYS A 269 6.42 -18.23 28.52
N ALA A 270 5.21 -17.67 28.51
CA ALA A 270 4.09 -18.17 29.32
C ALA A 270 3.68 -19.59 28.90
N LEU A 271 3.63 -19.88 27.59
CA LEU A 271 3.35 -21.23 27.09
C LEU A 271 4.40 -22.24 27.56
N LEU A 272 5.68 -21.88 27.50
CA LEU A 272 6.77 -22.74 27.99
C LEU A 272 6.63 -22.98 29.50
N ALA A 273 6.31 -21.96 30.29
CA ALA A 273 6.08 -22.09 31.73
C ALA A 273 4.87 -22.98 32.06
N ALA A 274 3.86 -23.03 31.21
CA ALA A 274 2.70 -23.91 31.29
C ALA A 274 2.98 -25.36 30.81
N GLY A 275 4.21 -25.67 30.45
CA GLY A 275 4.59 -27.02 30.02
C GLY A 275 4.26 -27.34 28.55
N VAL A 276 3.85 -26.37 27.77
CA VAL A 276 3.57 -26.54 26.33
C VAL A 276 4.89 -26.64 25.57
N ARG A 277 5.09 -27.76 24.85
CA ARG A 277 6.25 -27.94 23.96
C ARG A 277 5.91 -27.41 22.58
N PHE A 278 6.71 -26.45 22.09
CA PHE A 278 6.54 -25.83 20.78
C PHE A 278 7.89 -25.53 20.12
N GLU A 279 7.88 -25.27 18.84
CA GLU A 279 8.95 -24.64 18.08
C GLU A 279 8.36 -23.42 17.37
N ALA A 280 8.90 -22.23 17.60
CA ALA A 280 8.41 -21.00 17.01
C ALA A 280 9.41 -20.44 16.00
N ARG A 281 8.93 -20.21 14.78
CA ARG A 281 9.69 -19.61 13.69
C ARG A 281 9.15 -18.22 13.39
N ILE A 282 10.02 -17.21 13.42
CA ILE A 282 9.68 -15.82 13.11
C ILE A 282 10.39 -15.41 11.82
N VAL A 283 9.60 -15.16 10.79
CA VAL A 283 10.06 -14.75 9.47
C VAL A 283 9.90 -13.25 9.31
N GLY A 284 10.97 -12.56 8.95
CA GLY A 284 11.00 -11.15 8.64
C GLY A 284 12.26 -10.45 9.09
N GLY A 285 12.51 -9.29 8.50
CA GLY A 285 13.57 -8.36 8.86
C GLY A 285 13.01 -7.07 9.42
N GLY A 286 13.86 -6.27 10.05
CA GLY A 286 13.47 -4.96 10.54
C GLY A 286 14.36 -4.43 11.67
N PRO A 287 14.18 -3.15 12.04
CA PRO A 287 15.06 -2.46 12.99
C PRO A 287 15.02 -3.02 14.43
N LEU A 288 14.03 -3.86 14.75
CA LEU A 288 13.93 -4.46 16.08
C LEU A 288 14.66 -5.82 16.19
N ARG A 289 15.28 -6.33 15.11
CA ARG A 289 15.91 -7.67 15.09
C ARG A 289 16.80 -7.92 16.31
N ASP A 290 17.82 -7.11 16.48
CA ASP A 290 18.83 -7.30 17.54
C ASP A 290 18.22 -7.16 18.95
N LYS A 291 17.20 -6.29 19.10
CA LYS A 291 16.51 -6.12 20.38
C LYS A 291 15.65 -7.35 20.72
N LEU A 292 15.00 -7.90 19.73
CA LEU A 292 14.15 -9.09 19.89
C LEU A 292 14.97 -10.36 20.15
N GLU A 293 16.13 -10.50 19.52
CA GLU A 293 17.04 -11.62 19.79
C GLU A 293 17.58 -11.56 21.22
N ARG A 294 18.00 -10.37 21.70
CA ARG A 294 18.39 -10.20 23.11
C ARG A 294 17.26 -10.49 24.08
N GLU A 295 16.05 -10.08 23.77
CA GLU A 295 14.88 -10.36 24.61
C GLU A 295 14.51 -11.85 24.62
N ARG A 296 14.56 -12.53 23.48
CA ARG A 296 14.44 -14.00 23.39
C ARG A 296 15.42 -14.70 24.34
N ASP A 297 16.71 -14.29 24.31
CA ASP A 297 17.76 -14.92 25.11
C ASP A 297 17.55 -14.60 26.61
N ARG A 298 17.17 -13.35 26.95
CA ARG A 298 16.82 -12.96 28.32
C ARG A 298 15.65 -13.75 28.90
N LEU A 299 14.68 -14.12 28.06
CA LEU A 299 13.52 -14.92 28.46
C LEU A 299 13.83 -16.45 28.49
N GLY A 300 15.02 -16.87 28.10
CA GLY A 300 15.40 -18.29 28.02
C GLY A 300 14.71 -19.05 26.89
N LEU A 301 14.40 -18.36 25.78
CA LEU A 301 13.68 -18.91 24.64
C LEU A 301 14.60 -19.30 23.46
N ALA A 302 15.92 -19.23 23.60
CA ALA A 302 16.88 -19.46 22.51
C ALA A 302 16.74 -20.83 21.84
N GLY A 303 16.38 -21.89 22.62
CA GLY A 303 16.14 -23.26 22.10
C GLY A 303 14.73 -23.49 21.53
N TRP A 304 13.84 -22.48 21.59
CA TRP A 304 12.41 -22.60 21.26
C TRP A 304 11.94 -21.63 20.16
N VAL A 305 12.68 -20.53 19.97
CA VAL A 305 12.33 -19.46 19.05
C VAL A 305 13.47 -19.17 18.09
N THR A 306 13.22 -19.31 16.80
CA THR A 306 14.19 -19.05 15.74
C THR A 306 13.75 -17.87 14.88
N PHE A 307 14.64 -16.89 14.70
CA PHE A 307 14.44 -15.80 13.74
C PHE A 307 15.09 -16.17 12.41
N LEU A 308 14.27 -16.42 11.38
CA LEU A 308 14.73 -16.86 10.06
C LEU A 308 15.23 -15.72 9.16
N GLY A 309 14.98 -14.46 9.54
CA GLY A 309 15.26 -13.32 8.68
C GLY A 309 14.18 -13.10 7.63
N ALA A 310 14.45 -12.20 6.68
CA ALA A 310 13.58 -11.96 5.54
C ALA A 310 13.76 -13.11 4.53
N LEU A 311 12.65 -13.73 4.16
CA LEU A 311 12.60 -14.78 3.14
C LEU A 311 11.85 -14.28 1.90
N PRO A 312 12.11 -14.84 0.71
CA PRO A 312 11.25 -14.70 -0.45
C PRO A 312 9.81 -15.10 -0.16
N GLU A 313 8.85 -14.54 -0.91
CA GLU A 313 7.43 -14.77 -0.66
C GLU A 313 7.05 -16.26 -0.73
N ASP A 314 7.56 -16.97 -1.73
CA ASP A 314 7.27 -18.40 -1.92
C ASP A 314 7.83 -19.27 -0.77
N GLU A 315 9.03 -18.96 -0.28
CA GLU A 315 9.64 -19.66 0.86
C GLU A 315 8.87 -19.38 2.16
N ALA A 316 8.46 -18.13 2.38
CA ALA A 316 7.63 -17.77 3.53
C ALA A 316 6.26 -18.45 3.48
N HIS A 317 5.67 -18.60 2.29
CA HIS A 317 4.40 -19.30 2.08
C HIS A 317 4.51 -20.81 2.30
N ALA A 318 5.62 -21.44 1.93
CA ALA A 318 5.83 -22.85 2.17
C ALA A 318 5.78 -23.19 3.68
N LEU A 319 6.25 -22.29 4.53
CA LEU A 319 6.24 -22.48 5.99
C LEU A 319 4.83 -22.56 6.59
N PHE A 320 3.80 -22.01 5.94
CA PHE A 320 2.43 -22.19 6.43
C PHE A 320 1.99 -23.65 6.40
N SER A 321 2.38 -24.43 5.39
CA SER A 321 2.03 -25.85 5.30
C SER A 321 2.70 -26.70 6.40
N GLU A 322 3.83 -26.25 6.92
CA GLU A 322 4.61 -26.90 7.96
C GLU A 322 4.25 -26.44 9.38
N SER A 323 3.28 -25.53 9.53
CA SER A 323 2.97 -24.89 10.81
C SER A 323 1.57 -25.24 11.27
N ASP A 324 1.40 -25.48 12.57
CA ASP A 324 0.11 -25.76 13.20
C ASP A 324 -0.64 -24.47 13.52
N VAL A 325 0.09 -23.47 14.02
CA VAL A 325 -0.45 -22.20 14.49
C VAL A 325 0.28 -21.04 13.85
N PHE A 326 -0.48 -20.08 13.33
CA PHE A 326 0.02 -18.77 12.96
C PHE A 326 -0.30 -17.77 14.06
N LEU A 327 0.74 -17.23 14.71
CA LEU A 327 0.57 -16.28 15.82
C LEU A 327 0.85 -14.86 15.35
N PHE A 328 -0.14 -13.98 15.52
CA PHE A 328 -0.05 -12.55 15.17
C PHE A 328 -0.43 -11.68 16.37
N THR A 329 0.51 -10.89 16.86
CA THR A 329 0.37 -10.06 18.06
C THR A 329 0.35 -8.55 17.73
N GLY A 330 -0.19 -8.19 16.57
CA GLY A 330 -0.25 -6.80 16.12
C GLY A 330 -0.95 -5.88 17.11
N LYS A 331 -0.40 -4.67 17.25
CA LYS A 331 -0.91 -3.66 18.19
C LYS A 331 -0.87 -2.26 17.60
N VAL A 332 -1.51 -1.33 18.28
CA VAL A 332 -1.31 0.11 18.02
C VAL A 332 0.05 0.51 18.61
N ALA A 333 0.96 1.00 17.79
CA ALA A 333 2.25 1.52 18.23
C ALA A 333 2.10 2.88 18.91
N SER A 334 3.13 3.32 19.65
CA SER A 334 3.12 4.58 20.40
C SER A 334 2.94 5.83 19.53
N ASP A 335 3.30 5.74 18.25
CA ASP A 335 3.11 6.80 17.25
C ASP A 335 1.75 6.71 16.53
N GLY A 336 0.85 5.80 16.97
CA GLY A 336 -0.46 5.54 16.36
C GLY A 336 -0.43 4.59 15.16
N ASP A 337 0.76 4.19 14.66
CA ASP A 337 0.84 3.26 13.52
C ASP A 337 0.27 1.89 13.89
N ARG A 338 -0.54 1.36 13.00
CA ARG A 338 -1.17 0.03 13.13
C ARG A 338 -1.41 -0.58 11.75
N ASP A 339 -1.65 -1.88 11.73
CA ASP A 339 -2.09 -2.55 10.52
C ASP A 339 -3.62 -2.39 10.37
N GLY A 340 -4.06 -1.97 9.20
CA GLY A 340 -5.48 -1.97 8.88
C GLY A 340 -5.98 -3.39 8.58
N LEU A 341 -5.29 -4.11 7.68
CA LEU A 341 -5.53 -5.52 7.37
C LEU A 341 -4.18 -6.20 7.11
N PRO A 342 -3.65 -6.97 8.07
CA PRO A 342 -2.43 -7.74 7.88
C PRO A 342 -2.63 -8.84 6.82
N ASN A 343 -1.97 -8.75 5.68
CA ASN A 343 -2.12 -9.72 4.57
C ASN A 343 -1.80 -11.15 4.99
N VAL A 344 -0.86 -11.32 5.90
CA VAL A 344 -0.41 -12.63 6.40
C VAL A 344 -1.50 -13.43 7.11
N ILE A 345 -2.53 -12.75 7.68
CA ILE A 345 -3.67 -13.44 8.31
C ILE A 345 -4.50 -14.21 7.28
N PRO A 346 -5.06 -13.57 6.23
CA PRO A 346 -5.78 -14.33 5.20
C PRO A 346 -4.88 -15.33 4.44
N GLU A 347 -3.58 -15.06 4.33
CA GLU A 347 -2.61 -16.03 3.77
C GLU A 347 -2.52 -17.29 4.64
N ALA A 348 -2.35 -17.14 5.95
CA ALA A 348 -2.34 -18.27 6.88
C ALA A 348 -3.67 -19.03 6.90
N MET A 349 -4.80 -18.30 6.96
CA MET A 349 -6.14 -18.91 6.92
C MET A 349 -6.37 -19.71 5.64
N SER A 350 -5.93 -19.20 4.48
CA SER A 350 -6.06 -19.89 3.20
C SER A 350 -5.23 -21.16 3.10
N ALA A 351 -4.13 -21.26 3.85
CA ALA A 351 -3.31 -22.44 3.97
C ALA A 351 -3.84 -23.45 5.03
N GLY A 352 -4.99 -23.17 5.64
CA GLY A 352 -5.60 -24.03 6.67
C GLY A 352 -4.86 -24.04 8.01
N VAL A 353 -4.05 -23.01 8.29
CA VAL A 353 -3.35 -22.87 9.59
C VAL A 353 -4.29 -22.25 10.61
N VAL A 354 -4.27 -22.73 11.84
CA VAL A 354 -5.00 -22.10 12.94
C VAL A 354 -4.40 -20.72 13.22
N VAL A 355 -5.21 -19.67 13.13
CA VAL A 355 -4.76 -18.29 13.34
C VAL A 355 -5.16 -17.83 14.74
N ILE A 356 -4.18 -17.33 15.50
CA ILE A 356 -4.36 -16.62 16.77
C ILE A 356 -3.87 -15.17 16.53
N ALA A 357 -4.80 -14.20 16.68
CA ALA A 357 -4.52 -12.79 16.41
C ALA A 357 -5.21 -11.87 17.43
#